data_455bb01d23acf09ec4098aa0158838d5
#
_entry.id   455bb01d23acf09ec4098aa0158838d5
#
_cell.length_a   1.000
_cell.length_b   1.000
_cell.length_c   1.000
_cell.angle_alpha   90.00
_cell.angle_beta   90.00
_cell.angle_gamma   90.00
#
_symmetry.space_group_name_H-M   'P 1'
#
loop_
_entity.id
_entity.type
_entity.pdbx_description
1 polymer ?
#
loop_
_entity_poly.entity_id
_entity_poly.type
_entity_poly.pdbx_seq_one_letter_code
_entity_poly.pdbx_strand_id
1 'polypeptide(L)'
;MRNEESVGRASQLVVEAGQALEALEPRPKARVRAEAEEFDVLVIGAGQSGLSVGYHLARRGVRRFLILDANARVGDSWRQRWDSLRLFTPARYDGLDGMPFPAPPLFFPTKDEMADYLEAYARHFLLPIRSGVRVDGLSRLGDRYLVTAGEQRFLARQVVVAMASYQRPKTPPFAGELDEAIVQLHSSAYRSPAQLKPGKVLIVGAGNSGAEIAVELRKAGHPVVMSGRDVGSVPGWFGSRIAQVLFMPLLFRGIFHRLLTESTPAGRKAKAGQHGKGTLLIRTLPRHLAAAGVERVGRVRGVERGSPVLEDGTVLDVTNVVWSTGYHPGLSWVNLPVFDEDGEPRQQRGVVSESPGLYFVGLHFLYAMSSTMIHGVGRDARYVAERIGERLPAEPAARLASAA
;
A
#
# COMPACT_ATOMS: atom_id res chain seq x y z
N MET A 1 -7.58 51.27 27.62
CA MET A 1 -8.58 50.91 26.62
C MET A 1 -8.21 49.88 25.54
N ARG A 2 -6.91 49.52 25.33
CA ARG A 2 -6.53 48.44 24.35
C ARG A 2 -6.42 47.03 24.93
N ASN A 3 -6.46 46.87 26.27
CA ASN A 3 -6.32 45.52 26.90
C ASN A 3 -7.65 44.79 27.17
N GLU A 4 -8.77 45.51 27.17
CA GLU A 4 -10.10 44.90 27.44
C GLU A 4 -10.72 44.27 26.21
N GLU A 5 -10.47 44.83 25.01
CA GLU A 5 -10.93 44.23 23.76
C GLU A 5 -10.22 42.91 23.40
N SER A 6 -8.97 42.69 23.77
CA SER A 6 -8.22 41.45 23.52
C SER A 6 -8.68 40.30 24.41
N VAL A 7 -9.06 40.60 25.66
CA VAL A 7 -9.59 39.56 26.59
C VAL A 7 -11.00 39.13 26.20
N GLY A 8 -11.85 40.07 25.73
CA GLY A 8 -13.17 39.75 25.23
C GLY A 8 -13.17 38.84 23.98
N ARG A 9 -12.24 39.07 23.04
CA ARG A 9 -12.10 38.21 21.84
C ARG A 9 -11.58 36.81 22.17
N ALA A 10 -10.63 36.70 23.11
CA ALA A 10 -10.13 35.38 23.53
C ALA A 10 -11.21 34.55 24.25
N SER A 11 -12.04 35.19 25.09
CA SER A 11 -13.16 34.54 25.77
C SER A 11 -14.25 34.10 24.78
N GLN A 12 -14.51 34.87 23.72
CA GLN A 12 -15.52 34.54 22.69
C GLN A 12 -15.05 33.35 21.83
N LEU A 13 -13.77 33.29 21.45
CA LEU A 13 -13.18 32.16 20.73
C LEU A 13 -13.17 30.85 21.56
N VAL A 14 -12.99 30.95 22.87
CA VAL A 14 -13.07 29.79 23.77
C VAL A 14 -14.52 29.28 23.91
N VAL A 15 -15.49 30.17 23.93
CA VAL A 15 -16.93 29.81 23.97
C VAL A 15 -17.37 29.22 22.64
N GLU A 16 -16.95 29.80 21.50
CA GLU A 16 -17.24 29.23 20.17
C GLU A 16 -16.54 27.87 19.94
N ALA A 17 -15.30 27.70 20.41
CA ALA A 17 -14.61 26.41 20.39
C ALA A 17 -15.27 25.38 21.34
N GLY A 18 -15.79 25.83 22.48
CA GLY A 18 -16.56 24.97 23.39
C GLY A 18 -17.90 24.52 22.78
N GLN A 19 -18.61 25.42 22.11
CA GLN A 19 -19.86 25.10 21.40
C GLN A 19 -19.63 24.21 20.17
N ALA A 20 -18.49 24.38 19.47
CA ALA A 20 -18.11 23.50 18.38
C ALA A 20 -17.69 22.09 18.88
N LEU A 21 -17.14 22.00 20.07
CA LEU A 21 -16.84 20.71 20.72
C LEU A 21 -18.11 20.01 21.27
N GLU A 22 -19.10 20.75 21.78
CA GLU A 22 -20.41 20.21 22.17
C GLU A 22 -21.24 19.76 20.96
N ALA A 23 -21.07 20.37 19.78
CA ALA A 23 -21.67 19.90 18.52
C ALA A 23 -21.06 18.57 18.01
N LEU A 24 -19.98 18.10 18.61
CA LEU A 24 -19.36 16.79 18.40
C LEU A 24 -19.87 15.73 19.39
N GLU A 25 -21.03 15.89 20.00
CA GLU A 25 -21.62 14.81 20.77
C GLU A 25 -21.72 13.54 19.90
N PRO A 26 -21.18 12.40 20.39
CA PRO A 26 -21.25 11.15 19.64
C PRO A 26 -22.73 10.82 19.40
N ARG A 27 -23.12 10.73 18.13
CA ARG A 27 -24.48 10.31 17.73
C ARG A 27 -24.86 9.08 18.56
N PRO A 28 -26.04 9.01 19.17
CA PRO A 28 -26.44 7.88 19.98
C PRO A 28 -26.32 6.58 19.17
N LYS A 29 -25.78 5.53 19.77
CA LYS A 29 -25.50 4.23 19.12
C LYS A 29 -26.68 3.68 18.31
N ALA A 30 -27.92 3.92 18.77
CA ALA A 30 -29.15 3.52 18.07
C ALA A 30 -29.34 4.27 16.74
N ARG A 31 -29.05 5.58 16.70
CA ARG A 31 -29.19 6.40 15.48
C ARG A 31 -28.13 6.02 14.43
N VAL A 32 -26.90 5.76 14.86
CA VAL A 32 -25.84 5.29 13.96
C VAL A 32 -26.20 3.94 13.32
N ARG A 33 -26.81 3.01 14.08
CA ARG A 33 -27.28 1.73 13.55
C ARG A 33 -28.42 1.88 12.54
N ALA A 34 -29.31 2.81 12.75
CA ALA A 34 -30.46 3.03 11.86
C ALA A 34 -30.05 3.65 10.48
N GLU A 35 -28.93 4.37 10.45
CA GLU A 35 -28.43 5.04 9.25
C GLU A 35 -27.33 4.24 8.51
N ALA A 36 -26.84 3.11 9.07
CA ALA A 36 -25.72 2.35 8.53
C ALA A 36 -26.17 1.19 7.65
N GLU A 37 -25.50 1.00 6.51
CA GLU A 37 -25.67 -0.20 5.70
C GLU A 37 -25.01 -1.40 6.39
N GLU A 38 -25.71 -2.55 6.41
CA GLU A 38 -25.24 -3.74 7.11
C GLU A 38 -24.69 -4.81 6.18
N PHE A 39 -23.51 -5.35 6.53
CA PHE A 39 -22.85 -6.44 5.83
C PHE A 39 -22.37 -7.51 6.82
N ASP A 40 -22.18 -8.73 6.31
CA ASP A 40 -21.48 -9.76 7.08
C ASP A 40 -19.97 -9.52 7.04
N VAL A 41 -19.44 -9.09 5.89
CA VAL A 41 -18.02 -8.81 5.69
C VAL A 41 -17.84 -7.50 4.90
N LEU A 42 -16.96 -6.63 5.39
CA LEU A 42 -16.42 -5.51 4.61
C LEU A 42 -14.96 -5.73 4.30
N VAL A 43 -14.57 -5.49 3.05
CA VAL A 43 -13.17 -5.51 2.61
C VAL A 43 -12.77 -4.08 2.24
N ILE A 44 -11.69 -3.57 2.81
CA ILE A 44 -11.23 -2.19 2.60
C ILE A 44 -10.01 -2.21 1.70
N GLY A 45 -10.19 -1.73 0.46
CA GLY A 45 -9.22 -1.75 -0.63
C GLY A 45 -9.55 -2.77 -1.71
N ALA A 46 -9.69 -2.33 -2.99
CA ALA A 46 -9.90 -3.17 -4.18
C ALA A 46 -8.61 -3.31 -5.03
N GLY A 47 -7.45 -3.34 -4.39
CA GLY A 47 -6.20 -3.78 -5.00
C GLY A 47 -6.12 -5.31 -5.10
N GLN A 48 -4.97 -5.86 -5.53
CA GLN A 48 -4.77 -7.31 -5.65
C GLN A 48 -5.18 -8.10 -4.40
N SER A 49 -4.95 -7.53 -3.20
CA SER A 49 -5.28 -8.19 -1.93
C SER A 49 -6.78 -8.27 -1.69
N GLY A 50 -7.50 -7.17 -1.85
CA GLY A 50 -8.95 -7.14 -1.64
C GLY A 50 -9.72 -7.92 -2.70
N LEU A 51 -9.27 -7.87 -3.96
CA LEU A 51 -9.85 -8.69 -5.03
C LEU A 51 -9.64 -10.18 -4.79
N SER A 52 -8.45 -10.58 -4.33
CA SER A 52 -8.19 -11.98 -3.91
C SER A 52 -9.10 -12.41 -2.76
N VAL A 53 -9.28 -11.57 -1.74
CA VAL A 53 -10.21 -11.85 -0.63
C VAL A 53 -11.64 -11.99 -1.16
N GLY A 54 -12.10 -11.04 -1.98
CA GLY A 54 -13.44 -11.08 -2.59
C GLY A 54 -13.69 -12.35 -3.38
N TYR A 55 -12.71 -12.77 -4.19
CA TYR A 55 -12.78 -14.05 -4.93
C TYR A 55 -12.97 -15.24 -3.99
N HIS A 56 -12.18 -15.35 -2.92
CA HIS A 56 -12.28 -16.47 -2.00
C HIS A 56 -13.56 -16.44 -1.14
N LEU A 57 -14.06 -15.24 -0.79
CA LEU A 57 -15.37 -15.08 -0.13
C LEU A 57 -16.52 -15.55 -1.06
N ALA A 58 -16.53 -15.09 -2.31
CA ALA A 58 -17.53 -15.48 -3.29
C ALA A 58 -17.53 -17.01 -3.54
N ARG A 59 -16.33 -17.61 -3.69
CA ARG A 59 -16.15 -19.06 -3.85
C ARG A 59 -16.65 -19.89 -2.65
N ARG A 60 -16.72 -19.27 -1.46
CA ARG A 60 -17.25 -19.89 -0.22
C ARG A 60 -18.74 -19.62 -0.01
N GLY A 61 -19.41 -18.96 -0.95
CA GLY A 61 -20.83 -18.65 -0.86
C GLY A 61 -21.17 -17.50 0.07
N VAL A 62 -20.19 -16.70 0.53
CA VAL A 62 -20.48 -15.50 1.31
C VAL A 62 -21.14 -14.47 0.39
N ARG A 63 -22.41 -14.14 0.64
CA ARG A 63 -23.23 -13.29 -0.25
C ARG A 63 -23.28 -11.83 0.20
N ARG A 64 -23.30 -11.59 1.51
CA ARG A 64 -23.42 -10.23 2.09
C ARG A 64 -22.06 -9.63 2.42
N PHE A 65 -21.19 -9.49 1.40
CA PHE A 65 -19.94 -8.75 1.54
C PHE A 65 -19.88 -7.60 0.54
N LEU A 66 -19.07 -6.58 0.87
CA LEU A 66 -18.80 -5.43 0.01
C LEU A 66 -17.31 -5.09 0.09
N ILE A 67 -16.73 -4.72 -1.04
CA ILE A 67 -15.36 -4.20 -1.15
C ILE A 67 -15.45 -2.68 -1.34
N LEU A 68 -14.83 -1.91 -0.46
CA LEU A 68 -14.76 -0.45 -0.54
C LEU A 68 -13.39 -0.04 -1.07
N ASP A 69 -13.35 0.88 -2.04
CA ASP A 69 -12.09 1.42 -2.55
C ASP A 69 -12.14 2.94 -2.67
N ALA A 70 -11.05 3.60 -2.26
CA ALA A 70 -10.94 5.06 -2.32
C ALA A 70 -10.75 5.60 -3.74
N ASN A 71 -10.26 4.77 -4.67
CA ASN A 71 -10.10 5.16 -6.06
C ASN A 71 -11.43 5.13 -6.80
N ALA A 72 -11.53 5.94 -7.84
CA ALA A 72 -12.72 5.99 -8.69
C ALA A 72 -12.91 4.70 -9.51
N ARG A 73 -11.82 3.97 -9.78
CA ARG A 73 -11.81 2.79 -10.64
C ARG A 73 -10.82 1.74 -10.12
N VAL A 74 -11.20 0.47 -10.21
CA VAL A 74 -10.30 -0.64 -9.90
C VAL A 74 -9.06 -0.56 -10.77
N GLY A 75 -7.88 -0.76 -10.18
CA GLY A 75 -6.60 -0.67 -10.88
C GLY A 75 -5.95 0.72 -10.84
N ASP A 76 -6.64 1.79 -10.40
CA ASP A 76 -6.07 3.15 -10.38
C ASP A 76 -4.83 3.27 -9.50
N SER A 77 -4.70 2.44 -8.46
CA SER A 77 -3.46 2.35 -7.67
C SER A 77 -2.22 2.01 -8.51
N TRP A 78 -2.40 1.34 -9.65
CA TRP A 78 -1.36 1.07 -10.65
C TRP A 78 -1.31 2.17 -11.71
N ARG A 79 -2.43 2.60 -12.28
CA ARG A 79 -2.48 3.67 -13.29
C ARG A 79 -1.83 4.96 -12.83
N GLN A 80 -1.93 5.25 -11.52
CA GLN A 80 -1.32 6.43 -10.90
C GLN A 80 0.19 6.31 -10.64
N ARG A 81 0.88 5.27 -11.09
CA ARG A 81 2.34 5.17 -11.06
C ARG A 81 2.96 5.89 -12.26
N TRP A 82 4.29 6.04 -12.27
CA TRP A 82 4.99 6.69 -13.38
C TRP A 82 4.82 5.90 -14.69
N ASP A 83 4.85 6.63 -15.80
CA ASP A 83 4.38 6.11 -17.10
C ASP A 83 5.21 4.94 -17.62
N SER A 84 6.51 4.93 -17.39
CA SER A 84 7.40 3.85 -17.83
C SER A 84 7.44 2.64 -16.88
N LEU A 85 6.65 2.63 -15.80
CA LEU A 85 6.69 1.52 -14.84
C LEU A 85 6.29 0.20 -15.50
N ARG A 86 7.15 -0.80 -15.30
CA ARG A 86 6.84 -2.20 -15.56
C ARG A 86 7.02 -3.02 -14.30
N LEU A 87 6.21 -4.05 -14.16
CA LEU A 87 6.37 -5.01 -13.08
C LEU A 87 7.77 -5.64 -13.16
N PHE A 88 8.31 -6.00 -12.01
CA PHE A 88 9.60 -6.71 -11.95
C PHE A 88 9.43 -8.22 -11.86
N THR A 89 8.19 -8.71 -11.86
CA THR A 89 7.81 -10.12 -12.00
C THR A 89 7.35 -10.40 -13.44
N PRO A 90 7.71 -11.55 -14.02
CA PRO A 90 7.12 -11.98 -15.28
C PRO A 90 5.64 -12.37 -15.12
N ALA A 91 4.85 -12.21 -16.18
CA ALA A 91 3.41 -12.45 -16.26
C ALA A 91 2.92 -13.77 -15.64
N ARG A 92 3.74 -14.82 -15.71
CA ARG A 92 3.47 -16.12 -15.04
C ARG A 92 3.29 -16.04 -13.52
N TYR A 93 3.69 -14.92 -12.90
CA TYR A 93 3.57 -14.64 -11.46
C TYR A 93 2.64 -13.46 -11.16
N ASP A 94 2.01 -12.88 -12.18
CA ASP A 94 1.20 -11.67 -12.02
C ASP A 94 -0.32 -11.95 -12.10
N GLY A 95 -0.71 -13.23 -12.21
CA GLY A 95 -2.10 -13.66 -12.11
C GLY A 95 -2.55 -13.88 -10.66
N LEU A 96 -3.80 -13.58 -10.38
CA LEU A 96 -4.51 -13.92 -9.15
C LEU A 96 -5.18 -15.30 -9.25
N ASP A 97 -5.58 -15.87 -8.11
CA ASP A 97 -6.27 -17.16 -8.08
C ASP A 97 -7.53 -17.14 -8.97
N GLY A 98 -7.66 -18.16 -9.80
CA GLY A 98 -8.80 -18.34 -10.72
C GLY A 98 -8.65 -17.68 -12.10
N MET A 99 -7.68 -16.76 -12.28
CA MET A 99 -7.47 -16.07 -13.56
C MET A 99 -5.98 -15.78 -13.79
N PRO A 100 -5.30 -16.47 -14.72
CA PRO A 100 -3.92 -16.16 -15.06
C PRO A 100 -3.80 -14.79 -15.73
N PHE A 101 -2.62 -14.17 -15.62
CA PHE A 101 -2.35 -12.93 -16.35
C PHE A 101 -2.30 -13.19 -17.87
N PRO A 102 -3.01 -12.38 -18.71
CA PRO A 102 -3.19 -12.65 -20.14
C PRO A 102 -2.00 -12.19 -20.99
N ALA A 103 -0.80 -12.70 -20.73
CA ALA A 103 0.40 -12.39 -21.51
C ALA A 103 1.36 -13.59 -21.53
N PRO A 104 2.32 -13.61 -22.48
CA PRO A 104 3.35 -14.66 -22.52
C PRO A 104 4.07 -14.81 -21.18
N PRO A 105 4.41 -16.03 -20.75
CA PRO A 105 4.86 -16.31 -19.38
C PRO A 105 6.07 -15.51 -18.89
N LEU A 106 6.96 -15.10 -19.80
CA LEU A 106 8.19 -14.34 -19.48
C LEU A 106 8.08 -12.84 -19.82
N PHE A 107 6.91 -12.38 -20.23
CA PHE A 107 6.65 -10.96 -20.47
C PHE A 107 6.56 -10.21 -19.14
N PHE A 108 7.07 -8.98 -19.11
CA PHE A 108 6.99 -8.09 -17.94
C PHE A 108 5.90 -7.04 -18.18
N PRO A 109 4.75 -7.15 -17.54
CA PRO A 109 3.63 -6.24 -17.74
C PRO A 109 3.95 -4.79 -17.41
N THR A 110 3.30 -3.86 -18.06
CA THR A 110 3.24 -2.44 -17.69
C THR A 110 2.27 -2.24 -16.52
N LYS A 111 2.34 -1.06 -15.90
CA LYS A 111 1.37 -0.65 -14.88
C LYS A 111 -0.08 -0.65 -15.39
N ASP A 112 -0.28 -0.25 -16.64
CA ASP A 112 -1.62 -0.14 -17.23
C ASP A 112 -2.18 -1.52 -17.58
N GLU A 113 -1.37 -2.44 -18.13
CA GLU A 113 -1.76 -3.83 -18.34
C GLU A 113 -2.13 -4.52 -17.00
N MET A 114 -1.40 -4.22 -15.91
CA MET A 114 -1.75 -4.74 -14.59
C MET A 114 -3.06 -4.13 -14.05
N ALA A 115 -3.27 -2.84 -14.25
CA ALA A 115 -4.50 -2.17 -13.84
C ALA A 115 -5.72 -2.73 -14.58
N ASP A 116 -5.60 -2.91 -15.90
CA ASP A 116 -6.66 -3.45 -16.75
C ASP A 116 -6.96 -4.92 -16.40
N TYR A 117 -5.92 -5.70 -16.07
CA TYR A 117 -6.09 -7.05 -15.55
C TYR A 117 -6.89 -7.09 -14.23
N LEU A 118 -6.59 -6.22 -13.26
CA LEU A 118 -7.33 -6.17 -11.99
C LEU A 118 -8.80 -5.78 -12.21
N GLU A 119 -9.06 -4.86 -13.11
CA GLU A 119 -10.42 -4.46 -13.47
C GLU A 119 -11.17 -5.58 -14.18
N ALA A 120 -10.52 -6.28 -15.11
CA ALA A 120 -11.08 -7.45 -15.78
C ALA A 120 -11.36 -8.59 -14.79
N TYR A 121 -10.47 -8.80 -13.81
CA TYR A 121 -10.65 -9.77 -12.74
C TYR A 121 -11.89 -9.46 -11.90
N ALA A 122 -12.05 -8.22 -11.46
CA ALA A 122 -13.22 -7.80 -10.68
C ALA A 122 -14.53 -8.04 -11.42
N ARG A 123 -14.57 -7.70 -12.71
CA ARG A 123 -15.73 -7.93 -13.58
C ARG A 123 -16.00 -9.42 -13.83
N HIS A 124 -14.96 -10.20 -14.11
CA HIS A 124 -15.08 -11.62 -14.41
C HIS A 124 -15.72 -12.41 -13.26
N PHE A 125 -15.34 -12.08 -12.02
CA PHE A 125 -15.87 -12.73 -10.83
C PHE A 125 -17.06 -11.99 -10.19
N LEU A 126 -17.59 -10.96 -10.86
CA LEU A 126 -18.75 -10.17 -10.40
C LEU A 126 -18.59 -9.71 -8.94
N LEU A 127 -17.40 -9.26 -8.56
CA LEU A 127 -17.12 -8.86 -7.20
C LEU A 127 -17.92 -7.60 -6.82
N PRO A 128 -18.60 -7.56 -5.66
CA PRO A 128 -19.36 -6.39 -5.22
C PRO A 128 -18.40 -5.30 -4.73
N ILE A 129 -18.08 -4.33 -5.58
CA ILE A 129 -17.14 -3.25 -5.31
C ILE A 129 -17.87 -1.91 -5.36
N ARG A 130 -17.61 -1.07 -4.37
CA ARG A 130 -18.01 0.34 -4.35
C ARG A 130 -16.75 1.21 -4.39
N SER A 131 -16.50 1.80 -5.55
CA SER A 131 -15.38 2.72 -5.80
C SER A 131 -15.72 4.14 -5.34
N GLY A 132 -14.69 4.98 -5.16
CA GLY A 132 -14.81 6.36 -4.71
C GLY A 132 -15.18 6.50 -3.22
N VAL A 133 -15.08 5.42 -2.44
CA VAL A 133 -15.39 5.40 -1.01
C VAL A 133 -14.10 5.34 -0.21
N ARG A 134 -13.67 6.48 0.31
CA ARG A 134 -12.49 6.58 1.17
C ARG A 134 -12.88 6.35 2.62
N VAL A 135 -12.51 5.21 3.14
CA VAL A 135 -12.69 4.90 4.56
C VAL A 135 -11.78 5.80 5.40
N ASP A 136 -12.36 6.45 6.40
CA ASP A 136 -11.71 7.39 7.33
C ASP A 136 -11.79 6.96 8.79
N GLY A 137 -12.54 5.90 9.10
CA GLY A 137 -12.65 5.36 10.45
C GLY A 137 -13.05 3.89 10.49
N LEU A 138 -12.46 3.15 11.43
CA LEU A 138 -12.85 1.79 11.81
C LEU A 138 -12.84 1.69 13.33
N SER A 139 -13.97 1.37 13.90
CA SER A 139 -14.14 1.26 15.36
C SER A 139 -15.10 0.11 15.72
N ARG A 140 -15.22 -0.19 17.02
CA ARG A 140 -16.21 -1.15 17.55
C ARG A 140 -17.51 -0.46 17.91
N LEU A 141 -18.64 -1.06 17.52
CA LEU A 141 -19.97 -0.67 17.94
C LEU A 141 -20.74 -1.91 18.43
N GLY A 142 -20.60 -2.22 19.73
CA GLY A 142 -21.13 -3.46 20.31
C GLY A 142 -20.40 -4.69 19.76
N ASP A 143 -21.15 -5.61 19.21
CA ASP A 143 -20.68 -6.86 18.61
C ASP A 143 -20.17 -6.71 17.15
N ARG A 144 -20.30 -5.51 16.57
CA ARG A 144 -19.97 -5.23 15.18
C ARG A 144 -18.85 -4.21 15.03
N TYR A 145 -18.35 -4.09 13.82
CA TYR A 145 -17.46 -3.02 13.39
C TYR A 145 -18.26 -1.91 12.72
N LEU A 146 -17.98 -0.68 13.11
CA LEU A 146 -18.43 0.53 12.41
C LEU A 146 -17.30 1.02 11.51
N VAL A 147 -17.58 1.08 10.22
CA VAL A 147 -16.70 1.67 9.20
C VAL A 147 -17.31 2.97 8.74
N THR A 148 -16.52 4.04 8.71
CA THR A 148 -16.95 5.36 8.27
C THR A 148 -16.21 5.81 7.02
N ALA A 149 -16.92 6.54 6.15
CA ALA A 149 -16.38 7.15 4.94
C ALA A 149 -17.13 8.47 4.66
N GLY A 150 -16.64 9.58 5.21
CA GLY A 150 -17.37 10.84 5.24
C GLY A 150 -18.72 10.70 5.93
N GLU A 151 -19.80 10.94 5.20
CA GLU A 151 -21.18 10.78 5.72
C GLU A 151 -21.68 9.33 5.71
N GLN A 152 -21.03 8.44 4.96
CA GLN A 152 -21.44 7.05 4.84
C GLN A 152 -21.05 6.25 6.10
N ARG A 153 -21.93 5.35 6.52
CA ARG A 153 -21.74 4.46 7.68
C ARG A 153 -22.05 3.02 7.26
N PHE A 154 -21.16 2.13 7.63
CA PHE A 154 -21.31 0.70 7.35
C PHE A 154 -21.12 -0.08 8.64
N LEU A 155 -21.98 -1.05 8.90
CA LEU A 155 -21.84 -2.00 9.99
C LEU A 155 -21.50 -3.37 9.45
N ALA A 156 -20.45 -3.99 9.98
CA ALA A 156 -20.06 -5.33 9.57
C ALA A 156 -19.79 -6.23 10.78
N ARG A 157 -20.05 -7.51 10.61
CA ARG A 157 -19.64 -8.54 11.60
C ARG A 157 -18.13 -8.74 11.56
N GLN A 158 -17.54 -8.64 10.36
CA GLN A 158 -16.13 -8.87 10.11
C GLN A 158 -15.58 -7.85 9.11
N VAL A 159 -14.33 -7.45 9.28
CA VAL A 159 -13.66 -6.47 8.41
C VAL A 159 -12.29 -6.99 7.99
N VAL A 160 -11.98 -6.86 6.71
CA VAL A 160 -10.66 -7.14 6.15
C VAL A 160 -10.02 -5.83 5.68
N VAL A 161 -8.92 -5.44 6.30
CA VAL A 161 -8.09 -4.33 5.83
C VAL A 161 -7.12 -4.88 4.78
N ALA A 162 -7.43 -4.62 3.50
CA ALA A 162 -6.71 -5.15 2.34
C ALA A 162 -5.89 -4.08 1.61
N MET A 163 -5.50 -3.05 2.33
CA MET A 163 -4.63 -1.98 1.85
C MET A 163 -3.17 -2.42 1.94
N ALA A 164 -2.40 -2.15 0.90
CA ALA A 164 -0.96 -2.33 0.96
C ALA A 164 -0.32 -1.26 1.86
N SER A 165 0.91 -1.51 2.33
CA SER A 165 1.68 -0.58 3.18
C SER A 165 2.23 0.66 2.44
N TYR A 166 1.67 1.02 1.29
CA TYR A 166 2.14 2.12 0.42
C TYR A 166 1.14 3.28 0.37
N GLN A 167 0.56 3.66 1.51
CA GLN A 167 -0.56 4.61 1.55
C GLN A 167 -0.12 6.06 1.68
N ARG A 168 0.80 6.36 2.58
CA ARG A 168 1.25 7.74 2.86
C ARG A 168 2.71 7.91 2.44
N PRO A 169 3.01 8.83 1.49
CA PRO A 169 4.39 9.16 1.13
C PRO A 169 5.22 9.51 2.36
N LYS A 170 6.45 9.01 2.41
CA LYS A 170 7.39 9.35 3.47
C LYS A 170 8.40 10.35 2.92
N THR A 171 8.39 11.58 3.41
CA THR A 171 9.40 12.60 3.13
C THR A 171 10.14 12.95 4.41
N PRO A 172 11.45 13.28 4.36
CA PRO A 172 12.18 13.73 5.53
C PRO A 172 11.58 15.05 6.05
N PRO A 173 11.61 15.30 7.38
CA PRO A 173 11.10 16.56 7.94
C PRO A 173 11.73 17.80 7.33
N PHE A 174 13.02 17.78 7.04
CA PHE A 174 13.76 18.90 6.43
C PHE A 174 13.39 19.19 4.97
N ALA A 175 12.54 18.39 4.33
CA ALA A 175 12.11 18.65 2.95
C ALA A 175 11.42 20.02 2.79
N GLY A 176 10.74 20.52 3.83
CA GLY A 176 10.12 21.84 3.86
C GLY A 176 11.10 23.01 3.97
N GLU A 177 12.39 22.75 4.22
CA GLU A 177 13.44 23.77 4.33
C GLU A 177 14.15 24.04 2.99
N LEU A 178 13.87 23.24 1.97
CA LEU A 178 14.41 23.45 0.62
C LEU A 178 13.83 24.73 0.00
N ASP A 179 14.67 25.42 -0.80
CA ASP A 179 14.25 26.59 -1.55
C ASP A 179 13.01 26.29 -2.41
N GLU A 180 12.03 27.20 -2.41
CA GLU A 180 10.77 27.07 -3.16
C GLU A 180 10.98 26.96 -4.68
N ALA A 181 12.11 27.44 -5.19
CA ALA A 181 12.48 27.30 -6.59
C ALA A 181 12.79 25.84 -6.97
N ILE A 182 13.13 24.97 -6.02
CA ILE A 182 13.41 23.56 -6.22
C ILE A 182 12.08 22.79 -6.35
N VAL A 183 11.88 22.13 -7.48
CA VAL A 183 10.71 21.23 -7.65
C VAL A 183 10.88 19.99 -6.79
N GLN A 184 9.91 19.70 -5.94
CA GLN A 184 9.90 18.54 -5.09
C GLN A 184 8.76 17.60 -5.46
N LEU A 185 9.03 16.33 -5.74
CA LEU A 185 8.05 15.28 -5.98
C LEU A 185 8.39 14.05 -5.15
N HIS A 186 7.38 13.44 -4.53
CA HIS A 186 7.54 12.06 -4.06
C HIS A 186 7.34 11.09 -5.25
N SER A 187 8.00 9.94 -5.24
CA SER A 187 7.88 8.92 -6.30
C SER A 187 6.44 8.46 -6.57
N SER A 188 5.51 8.65 -5.63
CA SER A 188 4.07 8.42 -5.84
C SER A 188 3.40 9.49 -6.70
N ALA A 189 3.92 10.70 -6.73
CA ALA A 189 3.42 11.82 -7.52
C ALA A 189 4.17 11.98 -8.85
N TYR A 190 5.34 11.36 -8.98
CA TYR A 190 6.09 11.36 -10.22
C TYR A 190 5.37 10.54 -11.30
N ARG A 191 5.26 11.09 -12.50
CA ARG A 191 4.66 10.45 -13.69
C ARG A 191 5.66 10.33 -14.82
N SER A 192 6.35 11.42 -15.14
CA SER A 192 7.30 11.48 -16.25
C SER A 192 8.31 12.62 -16.06
N PRO A 193 9.41 12.62 -16.82
CA PRO A 193 10.40 13.72 -16.79
C PRO A 193 9.81 15.09 -17.06
N ALA A 194 8.70 15.19 -17.79
CA ALA A 194 8.06 16.45 -18.14
C ALA A 194 7.55 17.27 -16.93
N GLN A 195 7.45 16.66 -15.75
CA GLN A 195 7.08 17.35 -14.52
C GLN A 195 8.23 18.15 -13.88
N LEU A 196 9.47 17.93 -14.35
CA LEU A 196 10.67 18.51 -13.76
C LEU A 196 11.16 19.70 -14.58
N LYS A 197 11.80 20.67 -13.90
CA LYS A 197 12.49 21.78 -14.53
C LYS A 197 13.78 21.29 -15.20
N PRO A 198 14.24 21.94 -16.29
CA PRO A 198 15.60 21.70 -16.81
C PRO A 198 16.65 21.84 -15.70
N GLY A 199 17.65 20.97 -15.68
CA GLY A 199 18.75 20.99 -14.72
C GLY A 199 18.93 19.70 -13.95
N LYS A 200 19.75 19.76 -12.91
CA LYS A 200 20.17 18.59 -12.13
C LYS A 200 19.04 18.09 -11.21
N VAL A 201 18.88 16.78 -11.18
CA VAL A 201 17.89 16.11 -10.33
C VAL A 201 18.59 15.30 -9.24
N LEU A 202 18.20 15.54 -7.99
CA LEU A 202 18.56 14.70 -6.86
C LEU A 202 17.47 13.65 -6.62
N ILE A 203 17.83 12.38 -6.69
CA ILE A 203 16.98 11.27 -6.24
C ILE A 203 17.39 10.90 -4.81
N VAL A 204 16.47 11.01 -3.87
CA VAL A 204 16.71 10.58 -2.48
C VAL A 204 16.01 9.24 -2.25
N GLY A 205 16.81 8.20 -2.07
CA GLY A 205 16.35 6.80 -1.95
C GLY A 205 16.80 5.92 -3.11
N ALA A 206 17.66 4.94 -2.81
CA ALA A 206 18.32 4.09 -3.79
C ALA A 206 17.62 2.71 -3.97
N GLY A 207 16.34 2.61 -3.65
CA GLY A 207 15.52 1.43 -3.92
C GLY A 207 15.06 1.34 -5.39
N ASN A 208 14.22 0.33 -5.70
CA ASN A 208 13.78 0.07 -7.08
C ASN A 208 13.14 1.29 -7.76
N SER A 209 12.24 2.01 -7.08
CA SER A 209 11.61 3.21 -7.66
C SER A 209 12.64 4.28 -7.99
N GLY A 210 13.55 4.59 -7.05
CA GLY A 210 14.60 5.60 -7.29
C GLY A 210 15.51 5.21 -8.45
N ALA A 211 15.92 3.94 -8.52
CA ALA A 211 16.79 3.44 -9.58
C ALA A 211 16.12 3.51 -10.98
N GLU A 212 14.85 3.13 -11.07
CA GLU A 212 14.11 3.17 -12.35
C GLU A 212 13.88 4.61 -12.82
N ILE A 213 13.43 5.49 -11.91
CA ILE A 213 13.23 6.93 -12.20
C ILE A 213 14.57 7.60 -12.59
N ALA A 214 15.67 7.27 -11.90
CA ALA A 214 16.98 7.83 -12.22
C ALA A 214 17.42 7.51 -13.66
N VAL A 215 17.27 6.26 -14.09
CA VAL A 215 17.60 5.84 -15.47
C VAL A 215 16.68 6.51 -16.48
N GLU A 216 15.38 6.64 -16.18
CA GLU A 216 14.43 7.36 -17.06
C GLU A 216 14.83 8.84 -17.23
N LEU A 217 15.14 9.54 -16.13
CA LEU A 217 15.55 10.94 -16.15
C LEU A 217 16.87 11.15 -16.90
N ARG A 218 17.84 10.24 -16.77
CA ARG A 218 19.07 10.26 -17.56
C ARG A 218 18.81 10.13 -19.05
N LYS A 219 17.89 9.24 -19.44
CA LYS A 219 17.46 9.09 -20.84
C LYS A 219 16.75 10.34 -21.37
N ALA A 220 16.06 11.08 -20.51
CA ALA A 220 15.43 12.35 -20.86
C ALA A 220 16.40 13.55 -20.85
N GLY A 221 17.69 13.34 -20.60
CA GLY A 221 18.72 14.36 -20.67
C GLY A 221 19.02 15.10 -19.35
N HIS A 222 18.37 14.76 -18.24
CA HIS A 222 18.68 15.37 -16.95
C HIS A 222 20.00 14.84 -16.38
N PRO A 223 20.91 15.67 -15.86
CA PRO A 223 21.93 15.23 -14.93
C PRO A 223 21.29 14.69 -13.67
N VAL A 224 21.67 13.49 -13.23
CA VAL A 224 21.05 12.85 -12.07
C VAL A 224 22.10 12.46 -11.05
N VAL A 225 21.91 12.89 -9.80
CA VAL A 225 22.61 12.39 -8.63
C VAL A 225 21.66 11.58 -7.76
N MET A 226 22.14 10.46 -7.21
CA MET A 226 21.33 9.58 -6.38
C MET A 226 21.96 9.41 -5.00
N SER A 227 21.22 9.82 -3.98
CA SER A 227 21.56 9.68 -2.56
C SER A 227 20.78 8.50 -1.95
N GLY A 228 21.42 7.77 -1.05
CA GLY A 228 20.76 6.71 -0.29
C GLY A 228 21.69 5.53 0.00
N ARG A 229 21.27 4.67 0.94
CA ARG A 229 22.00 3.46 1.27
C ARG A 229 22.01 2.49 0.08
N ASP A 230 23.09 1.73 -0.08
CA ASP A 230 23.07 0.59 -0.98
C ASP A 230 22.14 -0.49 -0.41
N VAL A 231 21.13 -0.86 -1.19
CA VAL A 231 20.15 -1.90 -0.82
C VAL A 231 20.56 -3.29 -1.35
N GLY A 232 21.71 -3.37 -2.04
CA GLY A 232 22.12 -4.56 -2.77
C GLY A 232 21.30 -4.79 -4.04
N SER A 233 21.62 -5.84 -4.76
CA SER A 233 20.93 -6.23 -5.98
C SER A 233 20.87 -7.74 -6.16
N VAL A 234 19.90 -8.20 -6.96
CA VAL A 234 19.93 -9.58 -7.43
C VAL A 234 21.16 -9.81 -8.33
N PRO A 235 21.69 -11.06 -8.40
CA PRO A 235 22.81 -11.35 -9.29
C PRO A 235 22.54 -10.96 -10.73
N GLY A 236 23.55 -10.43 -11.41
CA GLY A 236 23.40 -9.88 -12.77
C GLY A 236 22.90 -10.85 -13.84
N TRP A 237 23.12 -12.16 -13.65
CA TRP A 237 22.63 -13.23 -14.54
C TRP A 237 21.11 -13.50 -14.36
N PHE A 238 20.49 -12.96 -13.32
CA PHE A 238 19.07 -13.16 -12.99
C PHE A 238 18.12 -12.68 -14.10
N GLY A 239 18.54 -11.74 -14.94
CA GLY A 239 17.82 -11.29 -16.12
C GLY A 239 17.91 -12.22 -17.35
N SER A 240 18.73 -13.27 -17.30
CA SER A 240 18.86 -14.21 -18.42
C SER A 240 17.62 -15.11 -18.57
N ARG A 241 17.33 -15.57 -19.79
CA ARG A 241 16.20 -16.49 -20.05
C ARG A 241 16.32 -17.79 -19.22
N ILE A 242 17.54 -18.30 -19.05
CA ILE A 242 17.81 -19.52 -18.26
C ILE A 242 17.42 -19.25 -16.79
N ALA A 243 17.85 -18.14 -16.23
CA ALA A 243 17.49 -17.77 -14.86
C ALA A 243 15.96 -17.61 -14.67
N GLN A 244 15.31 -16.97 -15.63
CA GLN A 244 13.85 -16.78 -15.59
C GLN A 244 13.08 -18.11 -15.64
N VAL A 245 13.58 -19.09 -16.36
CA VAL A 245 12.92 -20.40 -16.50
C VAL A 245 13.22 -21.33 -15.32
N LEU A 246 14.48 -21.40 -14.85
CA LEU A 246 14.90 -22.37 -13.85
C LEU A 246 14.95 -21.81 -12.41
N PHE A 247 15.50 -20.60 -12.24
CA PHE A 247 15.76 -20.05 -10.90
C PHE A 247 14.63 -19.20 -10.34
N MET A 248 13.90 -18.45 -11.17
CA MET A 248 12.76 -17.69 -10.68
C MET A 248 11.64 -18.57 -10.08
N PRO A 249 11.26 -19.73 -10.65
CA PRO A 249 10.31 -20.62 -9.98
C PRO A 249 10.80 -21.10 -8.61
N LEU A 250 12.07 -21.46 -8.51
CA LEU A 250 12.68 -21.85 -7.23
C LEU A 250 12.64 -20.69 -6.23
N LEU A 251 13.01 -19.48 -6.66
CA LEU A 251 13.03 -18.31 -5.79
C LEU A 251 11.61 -17.90 -5.35
N PHE A 252 10.69 -17.70 -6.29
CA PHE A 252 9.34 -17.16 -5.97
C PHE A 252 8.45 -18.22 -5.33
N ARG A 253 8.34 -19.42 -5.90
CA ARG A 253 7.45 -20.47 -5.39
C ARG A 253 8.10 -21.37 -4.32
N GLY A 254 9.42 -21.52 -4.35
CA GLY A 254 10.17 -22.29 -3.35
C GLY A 254 10.57 -21.41 -2.17
N ILE A 255 11.54 -20.53 -2.38
CA ILE A 255 12.15 -19.76 -1.28
C ILE A 255 11.17 -18.75 -0.69
N PHE A 256 10.64 -17.80 -1.48
CA PHE A 256 9.82 -16.72 -0.96
C PHE A 256 8.43 -17.18 -0.49
N HIS A 257 7.89 -18.22 -1.09
CA HIS A 257 6.54 -18.68 -0.80
C HIS A 257 6.47 -19.80 0.23
N ARG A 258 7.50 -20.67 0.32
CA ARG A 258 7.47 -21.86 1.18
C ARG A 258 8.55 -21.87 2.27
N LEU A 259 9.76 -21.38 1.96
CA LEU A 259 10.86 -21.41 2.91
C LEU A 259 10.88 -20.17 3.82
N LEU A 260 10.70 -18.98 3.27
CA LEU A 260 10.68 -17.72 4.05
C LEU A 260 9.27 -17.40 4.56
N THR A 261 8.79 -18.22 5.50
CA THR A 261 7.49 -18.08 6.16
C THR A 261 7.64 -17.91 7.67
N GLU A 262 6.66 -17.36 8.34
CA GLU A 262 6.64 -17.24 9.82
C GLU A 262 6.74 -18.59 10.54
N SER A 263 6.34 -19.68 9.90
CA SER A 263 6.45 -21.04 10.45
C SER A 263 7.87 -21.59 10.44
N THR A 264 8.81 -21.00 9.68
CA THR A 264 10.18 -21.48 9.57
C THR A 264 11.17 -20.58 10.33
N PRO A 265 12.27 -21.12 10.88
CA PRO A 265 13.32 -20.30 11.50
C PRO A 265 13.93 -19.28 10.52
N ALA A 266 14.17 -19.70 9.27
CA ALA A 266 14.71 -18.84 8.22
C ALA A 266 13.75 -17.66 7.89
N GLY A 267 12.46 -17.92 7.83
CA GLY A 267 11.45 -16.88 7.58
C GLY A 267 11.33 -15.90 8.75
N ARG A 268 11.32 -16.37 9.99
CA ARG A 268 11.33 -15.49 11.17
C ARG A 268 12.55 -14.57 11.21
N LYS A 269 13.73 -15.11 10.90
CA LYS A 269 14.96 -14.31 10.78
C LYS A 269 14.88 -13.29 9.65
N ALA A 270 14.32 -13.69 8.50
CA ALA A 270 14.13 -12.79 7.36
C ALA A 270 13.16 -11.65 7.70
N LYS A 271 12.02 -11.95 8.36
CA LYS A 271 11.04 -10.95 8.82
C LYS A 271 11.68 -9.93 9.75
N ALA A 272 12.39 -10.38 10.78
CA ALA A 272 13.09 -9.49 11.72
C ALA A 272 14.15 -8.61 11.03
N GLY A 273 14.80 -9.12 9.97
CA GLY A 273 15.82 -8.39 9.21
C GLY A 273 15.27 -7.38 8.19
N GLN A 274 13.97 -7.35 7.92
CA GLN A 274 13.35 -6.47 6.91
C GLN A 274 13.01 -5.07 7.43
N HIS A 275 12.88 -4.88 8.75
CA HIS A 275 12.54 -3.58 9.31
C HIS A 275 13.57 -2.52 8.90
N GLY A 276 13.11 -1.47 8.21
CA GLY A 276 13.93 -0.35 7.78
C GLY A 276 14.92 -0.61 6.63
N LYS A 277 14.88 -1.79 6.00
CA LYS A 277 15.71 -2.09 4.82
C LYS A 277 14.88 -2.01 3.54
N GLY A 278 15.44 -1.34 2.51
CA GLY A 278 14.87 -1.34 1.17
C GLY A 278 14.93 -2.74 0.54
N THR A 279 14.06 -3.00 -0.43
CA THR A 279 14.10 -4.23 -1.24
C THR A 279 15.30 -4.20 -2.18
N LEU A 280 15.97 -5.35 -2.39
CA LEU A 280 17.05 -5.50 -3.37
C LEU A 280 16.62 -4.95 -4.74
N LEU A 281 17.57 -4.36 -5.47
CA LEU A 281 17.35 -3.95 -6.86
C LEU A 281 17.13 -5.18 -7.73
N ILE A 282 16.05 -5.19 -8.50
CA ILE A 282 15.63 -6.37 -9.29
C ILE A 282 15.84 -6.13 -10.78
N ARG A 283 15.25 -5.08 -11.37
CA ARG A 283 15.36 -4.78 -12.80
C ARG A 283 16.48 -3.80 -13.11
N THR A 284 16.57 -2.72 -12.37
CA THR A 284 17.57 -1.67 -12.57
C THR A 284 18.72 -1.91 -11.61
N LEU A 285 19.76 -2.60 -12.09
CA LEU A 285 20.93 -2.99 -11.33
C LEU A 285 21.97 -1.85 -11.27
N PRO A 286 22.94 -1.88 -10.35
CA PRO A 286 23.98 -0.84 -10.24
C PRO A 286 24.72 -0.59 -11.55
N ARG A 287 24.98 -1.61 -12.37
CA ARG A 287 25.59 -1.48 -13.69
C ARG A 287 24.74 -0.65 -14.66
N HIS A 288 23.41 -0.71 -14.55
CA HIS A 288 22.50 0.07 -15.42
C HIS A 288 22.50 1.55 -15.00
N LEU A 289 22.60 1.84 -13.71
CA LEU A 289 22.76 3.19 -13.18
C LEU A 289 24.09 3.80 -13.66
N ALA A 290 25.19 3.06 -13.51
CA ALA A 290 26.50 3.49 -13.97
C ALA A 290 26.54 3.71 -15.50
N ALA A 291 25.99 2.79 -16.30
CA ALA A 291 25.92 2.92 -17.75
C ALA A 291 25.05 4.09 -18.19
N ALA A 292 24.01 4.47 -17.43
CA ALA A 292 23.21 5.66 -17.67
C ALA A 292 23.89 6.96 -17.19
N GLY A 293 25.04 6.90 -16.52
CA GLY A 293 25.73 8.05 -15.96
C GLY A 293 25.04 8.67 -14.75
N VAL A 294 24.36 7.84 -13.93
CA VAL A 294 23.82 8.26 -12.64
C VAL A 294 24.95 8.33 -11.64
N GLU A 295 25.21 9.51 -11.09
CA GLU A 295 26.21 9.74 -10.05
C GLU A 295 25.66 9.27 -8.69
N ARG A 296 26.45 8.49 -7.93
CA ARG A 296 26.11 8.10 -6.55
C ARG A 296 26.79 9.02 -5.57
N VAL A 297 26.01 9.59 -4.65
CA VAL A 297 26.50 10.49 -3.61
C VAL A 297 26.14 9.97 -2.22
N GLY A 298 26.75 10.56 -1.18
CA GLY A 298 26.46 10.30 0.23
C GLY A 298 25.00 10.55 0.58
N ARG A 299 24.61 10.26 1.82
CA ARG A 299 23.24 10.51 2.28
C ARG A 299 23.00 12.01 2.47
N VAL A 300 21.82 12.46 2.08
CA VAL A 300 21.32 13.78 2.45
C VAL A 300 21.02 13.79 3.95
N ARG A 301 21.63 14.70 4.71
CA ARG A 301 21.41 14.86 6.15
C ARG A 301 20.44 15.99 6.50
N GLY A 302 20.26 16.95 5.58
CA GLY A 302 19.45 18.15 5.83
C GLY A 302 19.54 19.16 4.70
N VAL A 303 19.27 20.41 5.03
CA VAL A 303 19.27 21.56 4.13
C VAL A 303 20.19 22.65 4.69
N GLU A 304 20.94 23.33 3.84
CA GLU A 304 21.71 24.51 4.16
C GLU A 304 21.44 25.58 3.10
N ARG A 305 20.99 26.77 3.56
CA ARG A 305 20.64 27.91 2.68
C ARG A 305 19.69 27.52 1.55
N GLY A 306 18.68 26.66 1.84
CA GLY A 306 17.71 26.19 0.87
C GLY A 306 18.19 25.06 -0.05
N SER A 307 19.45 24.60 0.04
CA SER A 307 20.01 23.54 -0.79
C SER A 307 20.23 22.25 0.01
N PRO A 308 20.07 21.05 -0.62
CA PRO A 308 20.35 19.78 0.06
C PRO A 308 21.81 19.66 0.45
N VAL A 309 22.09 19.16 1.67
CA VAL A 309 23.45 18.95 2.17
C VAL A 309 23.67 17.47 2.51
N LEU A 310 24.81 16.93 2.09
CA LEU A 310 25.22 15.56 2.34
C LEU A 310 25.85 15.39 3.74
N GLU A 311 25.99 14.13 4.19
CA GLU A 311 26.64 13.80 5.48
C GLU A 311 28.09 14.31 5.57
N ASP A 312 28.81 14.41 4.46
CA ASP A 312 30.18 14.94 4.36
C ASP A 312 30.27 16.48 4.30
N GLY A 313 29.12 17.16 4.36
CA GLY A 313 29.03 18.62 4.28
C GLY A 313 28.91 19.17 2.86
N THR A 314 28.96 18.36 1.83
CA THR A 314 28.79 18.82 0.44
C THR A 314 27.38 19.37 0.23
N VAL A 315 27.27 20.62 -0.21
CA VAL A 315 26.02 21.26 -0.61
C VAL A 315 25.78 20.96 -2.08
N LEU A 316 24.59 20.47 -2.40
CA LEU A 316 24.21 20.10 -3.77
C LEU A 316 23.44 21.23 -4.45
N ASP A 317 23.95 21.69 -5.60
CA ASP A 317 23.22 22.59 -6.51
C ASP A 317 22.31 21.75 -7.41
N VAL A 318 20.99 21.77 -7.13
CA VAL A 318 19.98 21.01 -7.85
C VAL A 318 18.72 21.82 -8.09
N THR A 319 18.05 21.58 -9.19
CA THR A 319 16.78 22.24 -9.54
C THR A 319 15.56 21.37 -9.19
N ASN A 320 15.77 20.07 -8.95
CA ASN A 320 14.68 19.14 -8.68
C ASN A 320 15.10 18.10 -7.64
N VAL A 321 14.17 17.69 -6.79
CA VAL A 321 14.32 16.59 -5.84
C VAL A 321 13.18 15.59 -6.01
N VAL A 322 13.52 14.32 -6.21
CA VAL A 322 12.55 13.22 -6.22
C VAL A 322 12.73 12.34 -4.99
N TRP A 323 11.76 12.37 -4.10
CA TRP A 323 11.75 11.58 -2.86
C TRP A 323 11.31 10.14 -3.15
N SER A 324 12.24 9.22 -3.23
CA SER A 324 12.02 7.77 -3.34
C SER A 324 12.23 7.08 -1.99
N THR A 325 11.76 7.70 -0.93
CA THR A 325 12.03 7.38 0.47
C THR A 325 11.03 6.42 1.09
N GLY A 326 10.12 5.87 0.27
CA GLY A 326 9.14 4.87 0.68
C GLY A 326 7.87 5.48 1.28
N TYR A 327 7.15 4.68 2.07
CA TYR A 327 5.81 5.00 2.52
C TYR A 327 5.62 4.62 3.99
N HIS A 328 4.61 5.22 4.61
CA HIS A 328 4.01 4.75 5.85
C HIS A 328 2.73 3.95 5.53
N PRO A 329 2.37 2.94 6.32
CA PRO A 329 1.17 2.12 6.12
C PRO A 329 -0.14 2.93 6.09
N GLY A 330 -0.20 4.05 6.83
CA GLY A 330 -1.38 4.93 6.83
C GLY A 330 -2.61 4.31 7.48
N LEU A 331 -2.43 3.58 8.57
CA LEU A 331 -3.49 2.87 9.30
C LEU A 331 -4.07 3.68 10.48
N SER A 332 -3.78 4.97 10.60
CA SER A 332 -4.24 5.83 11.71
C SER A 332 -5.77 5.99 11.84
N TRP A 333 -6.52 5.63 10.79
CA TRP A 333 -7.98 5.61 10.79
C TRP A 333 -8.57 4.35 11.46
N VAL A 334 -7.75 3.36 11.80
CA VAL A 334 -8.17 2.17 12.55
C VAL A 334 -8.13 2.49 14.03
N ASN A 335 -9.28 2.87 14.59
CA ASN A 335 -9.43 3.29 15.99
C ASN A 335 -9.68 2.08 16.90
N LEU A 336 -8.73 1.15 16.91
CA LEU A 336 -8.77 -0.09 17.69
C LEU A 336 -7.40 -0.33 18.34
N PRO A 337 -7.32 -0.86 19.55
CA PRO A 337 -6.06 -1.09 20.26
C PRO A 337 -5.36 -2.37 19.76
N VAL A 338 -5.06 -2.41 18.44
CA VAL A 338 -4.55 -3.61 17.75
C VAL A 338 -3.14 -3.42 17.19
N PHE A 339 -2.50 -2.31 17.50
CA PHE A 339 -1.15 -2.00 17.02
C PHE A 339 -0.12 -2.17 18.13
N ASP A 340 1.10 -2.51 17.74
CA ASP A 340 2.27 -2.50 18.63
C ASP A 340 2.90 -1.10 18.72
N GLU A 341 4.05 -1.01 19.41
CA GLU A 341 4.78 0.25 19.63
C GLU A 341 5.36 0.84 18.32
N ASP A 342 5.60 0.00 17.31
CA ASP A 342 6.06 0.40 15.98
C ASP A 342 4.91 0.80 15.04
N GLY A 343 3.65 0.69 15.49
CA GLY A 343 2.46 0.97 14.72
C GLY A 343 2.09 -0.14 13.71
N GLU A 344 2.68 -1.34 13.86
CA GLU A 344 2.34 -2.51 13.08
C GLU A 344 1.16 -3.27 13.75
N PRO A 345 0.22 -3.81 12.97
CA PRO A 345 -0.90 -4.54 13.55
C PRO A 345 -0.46 -5.86 14.19
N ARG A 346 -0.86 -6.09 15.45
CA ARG A 346 -0.67 -7.36 16.16
C ARG A 346 -1.57 -8.42 15.54
N GLN A 347 -1.00 -9.22 14.68
CA GLN A 347 -1.72 -10.22 13.90
C GLN A 347 -0.90 -11.50 13.73
N GLN A 348 -1.58 -12.62 13.49
CA GLN A 348 -0.97 -13.88 13.08
C GLN A 348 -1.62 -14.35 11.78
N ARG A 349 -0.87 -14.41 10.69
CA ARG A 349 -1.35 -14.73 9.34
C ARG A 349 -2.56 -13.89 8.92
N GLY A 350 -2.58 -12.61 9.29
CA GLY A 350 -3.66 -11.68 9.02
C GLY A 350 -4.82 -11.70 10.00
N VAL A 351 -4.86 -12.61 10.97
CA VAL A 351 -5.92 -12.68 11.98
C VAL A 351 -5.52 -11.87 13.21
N VAL A 352 -6.38 -10.96 13.67
CA VAL A 352 -6.20 -10.19 14.88
C VAL A 352 -6.95 -10.87 16.03
N SER A 353 -6.22 -11.55 16.91
CA SER A 353 -6.82 -12.33 18.02
C SER A 353 -7.53 -11.45 19.04
N GLU A 354 -6.99 -10.26 19.32
CA GLU A 354 -7.51 -9.29 20.28
C GLU A 354 -8.78 -8.57 19.78
N SER A 355 -9.04 -8.62 18.46
CA SER A 355 -10.23 -8.05 17.85
C SER A 355 -10.87 -9.04 16.88
N PRO A 356 -11.61 -10.04 17.41
CA PRO A 356 -12.18 -11.12 16.61
C PRO A 356 -13.09 -10.62 15.51
N GLY A 357 -12.81 -11.04 14.26
CA GLY A 357 -13.48 -10.55 13.05
C GLY A 357 -12.75 -9.41 12.35
N LEU A 358 -11.59 -8.97 12.86
CA LEU A 358 -10.67 -8.07 12.14
C LEU A 358 -9.53 -8.86 11.53
N TYR A 359 -9.23 -8.52 10.26
CA TYR A 359 -8.20 -9.18 9.49
C TYR A 359 -7.38 -8.18 8.67
N PHE A 360 -6.12 -8.54 8.37
CA PHE A 360 -5.25 -7.81 7.46
C PHE A 360 -4.79 -8.72 6.32
N VAL A 361 -4.73 -8.20 5.08
CA VAL A 361 -4.18 -8.92 3.92
C VAL A 361 -3.35 -7.95 3.08
N GLY A 362 -2.22 -8.42 2.55
CA GLY A 362 -1.34 -7.62 1.70
C GLY A 362 -0.29 -6.78 2.44
N LEU A 363 -0.12 -7.00 3.75
CA LEU A 363 0.99 -6.41 4.51
C LEU A 363 2.31 -7.10 4.20
N HIS A 364 3.42 -6.38 4.40
CA HIS A 364 4.75 -6.94 4.27
C HIS A 364 4.94 -8.12 5.22
N PHE A 365 5.39 -9.24 4.66
CA PHE A 365 5.65 -10.46 5.42
C PHE A 365 4.50 -10.87 6.35
N LEU A 366 3.25 -10.77 5.87
CA LEU A 366 2.07 -11.14 6.65
C LEU A 366 2.18 -12.60 7.14
N TYR A 367 2.51 -13.52 6.25
CA TYR A 367 2.85 -14.91 6.55
C TYR A 367 4.19 -15.31 5.92
N ALA A 368 4.50 -14.81 4.74
CA ALA A 368 5.73 -15.11 4.01
C ALA A 368 6.25 -13.87 3.29
N MET A 369 7.48 -13.96 2.80
CA MET A 369 8.07 -12.92 1.97
C MET A 369 7.23 -12.61 0.71
N SER A 370 6.50 -13.60 0.20
CA SER A 370 5.62 -13.44 -0.97
C SER A 370 4.25 -12.82 -0.66
N SER A 371 3.90 -12.54 0.59
CA SER A 371 2.56 -12.06 0.99
C SER A 371 2.13 -10.75 0.30
N THR A 372 3.07 -9.88 -0.05
CA THR A 372 2.79 -8.65 -0.81
C THR A 372 2.88 -8.82 -2.33
N MET A 373 3.40 -9.96 -2.79
CA MET A 373 3.57 -10.24 -4.22
C MET A 373 2.24 -10.76 -4.80
N ILE A 374 1.98 -10.47 -6.07
CA ILE A 374 0.73 -10.85 -6.74
C ILE A 374 0.49 -12.37 -6.64
N HIS A 375 1.52 -13.19 -6.93
CA HIS A 375 1.42 -14.65 -6.83
C HIS A 375 1.32 -15.21 -5.41
N GLY A 376 1.59 -14.39 -4.40
CA GLY A 376 1.62 -14.83 -2.99
C GLY A 376 0.39 -14.45 -2.19
N VAL A 377 -0.29 -13.38 -2.58
CA VAL A 377 -1.41 -12.82 -1.84
C VAL A 377 -2.62 -13.77 -1.78
N GLY A 378 -2.84 -14.57 -2.81
CA GLY A 378 -3.96 -15.52 -2.87
C GLY A 378 -3.98 -16.55 -1.73
N ARG A 379 -2.79 -17.01 -1.29
CA ARG A 379 -2.69 -17.90 -0.11
C ARG A 379 -3.21 -17.25 1.16
N ASP A 380 -2.82 -16.00 1.40
CA ASP A 380 -3.20 -15.28 2.61
C ASP A 380 -4.68 -14.89 2.56
N ALA A 381 -5.15 -14.45 1.39
CA ALA A 381 -6.57 -14.17 1.14
C ALA A 381 -7.47 -15.40 1.36
N ARG A 382 -7.05 -16.56 0.86
CA ARG A 382 -7.76 -17.83 1.08
C ARG A 382 -7.83 -18.19 2.56
N TYR A 383 -6.71 -18.10 3.28
CA TYR A 383 -6.67 -18.39 4.70
C TYR A 383 -7.60 -17.46 5.50
N VAL A 384 -7.56 -16.15 5.22
CA VAL A 384 -8.46 -15.20 5.88
C VAL A 384 -9.92 -15.48 5.53
N ALA A 385 -10.25 -15.80 4.27
CA ALA A 385 -11.60 -16.17 3.87
C ALA A 385 -12.10 -17.46 4.56
N GLU A 386 -11.18 -18.39 4.88
CA GLU A 386 -11.48 -19.57 5.69
C GLU A 386 -11.87 -19.20 7.11
N ARG A 387 -11.07 -18.37 7.76
CA ARG A 387 -11.37 -17.88 9.13
C ARG A 387 -12.67 -17.07 9.19
N ILE A 388 -12.97 -16.30 8.14
CA ILE A 388 -14.24 -15.57 8.02
C ILE A 388 -15.41 -16.53 7.94
N GLY A 389 -15.33 -17.55 7.09
CA GLY A 389 -16.39 -18.56 6.93
C GLY A 389 -16.71 -19.31 8.22
N GLU A 390 -15.70 -19.66 9.03
CA GLU A 390 -15.87 -20.32 10.32
C GLU A 390 -16.63 -19.48 11.37
N ARG A 391 -16.64 -18.18 11.21
CA ARG A 391 -17.30 -17.22 12.13
C ARG A 391 -18.66 -16.75 11.63
N LEU A 392 -19.02 -17.04 10.40
CA LEU A 392 -20.36 -16.72 9.89
C LEU A 392 -21.36 -17.75 10.44
N PRO A 393 -22.57 -17.31 10.81
CA PRO A 393 -23.63 -18.25 11.14
C PRO A 393 -23.86 -19.22 9.97
N ALA A 394 -24.05 -20.50 10.26
CA ALA A 394 -24.53 -21.41 9.25
C ALA A 394 -25.83 -20.84 8.65
N GLU A 395 -25.89 -20.66 7.33
CA GLU A 395 -27.15 -20.31 6.68
C GLU A 395 -28.19 -21.39 7.06
N PRO A 396 -29.38 -21.00 7.56
CA PRO A 396 -30.42 -21.99 7.73
C PRO A 396 -30.65 -22.61 6.37
N ALA A 397 -30.51 -23.95 6.30
CA ALA A 397 -30.75 -24.71 5.08
C ALA A 397 -32.07 -24.21 4.51
N ALA A 398 -32.04 -23.68 3.28
CA ALA A 398 -33.25 -23.26 2.59
C ALA A 398 -34.21 -24.47 2.64
N ARG A 399 -35.30 -24.33 3.39
CA ARG A 399 -36.37 -25.30 3.35
C ARG A 399 -36.77 -25.38 1.88
N LEU A 400 -36.34 -26.43 1.20
CA LEU A 400 -36.97 -26.87 -0.03
C LEU A 400 -38.43 -27.04 0.36
N ALA A 401 -39.24 -26.01 0.08
CA ALA A 401 -40.70 -26.15 0.10
C ALA A 401 -40.99 -27.23 -0.93
N SER A 402 -41.26 -28.42 -0.43
CA SER A 402 -41.91 -29.46 -1.19
C SER A 402 -43.27 -28.90 -1.62
N ALA A 403 -43.33 -28.42 -2.84
CA ALA A 403 -44.60 -28.32 -3.56
C ALA A 403 -44.90 -29.74 -4.04
N ALA A 404 -45.73 -30.41 -3.26
CA ALA A 404 -46.48 -31.55 -3.72
C ALA A 404 -47.64 -31.09 -4.66
#